data_8a022d2ac41cb10a4be7d1f7bd8c616d
#
_entry.id   8a022d2ac41cb10a4be7d1f7bd8c616d
#
_cell.length_a   1.000
_cell.length_b   1.000
_cell.length_c   1.000
_cell.angle_alpha   90.00
_cell.angle_beta   90.00
_cell.angle_gamma   90.00
#
_symmetry.space_group_name_H-M   'P 1'
#
loop_
_entity.id
_entity.type
_entity.pdbx_description
1 polymer ?
#
loop_
_entity_poly.entity_id
_entity_poly.type
_entity_poly.pdbx_seq_one_letter_code
_entity_poly.pdbx_strand_id
1 'polypeptide(L)'
;MKPLFTALATSLMLLGCATTYAASTVDLTVKGLIVPSACTPNLSGGGVIDHGKISAKDLRPDNPTHIGSHVITLAVLCDAPIQFALHSIDNRAGSSTVASDYGLGLINGTQKLGWYQLTLRNPVADGVAMQPIASGDGGNTWYSEKFWDAGLYMAVAALDDATQPASVKEMVTELLVVTSIARTDSLDLSNEVTLDGSATLEVKYL
;
A
#
# COMPACT_ATOMS: atom_id res chain seq x y z
N MET A 1 -17.96 86.44 -52.02
CA MET A 1 -19.21 86.34 -51.25
C MET A 1 -19.15 85.17 -50.37
N LYS A 2 -19.15 85.37 -49.08
CA LYS A 2 -19.23 84.52 -47.89
C LYS A 2 -18.35 83.27 -47.82
N PRO A 3 -17.42 83.23 -46.89
CA PRO A 3 -16.66 82.04 -46.55
C PRO A 3 -17.39 81.18 -45.57
N LEU A 4 -17.28 79.81 -45.70
CA LEU A 4 -17.76 78.84 -44.82
C LEU A 4 -16.69 78.57 -43.73
N PHE A 5 -17.08 78.71 -42.46
CA PHE A 5 -16.27 78.30 -41.32
C PHE A 5 -16.46 76.81 -41.08
N THR A 6 -15.36 76.07 -41.19
CA THR A 6 -15.34 74.67 -40.73
C THR A 6 -14.82 74.61 -39.31
N ALA A 7 -15.71 74.17 -38.37
CA ALA A 7 -15.35 73.89 -36.99
C ALA A 7 -14.77 72.49 -36.90
N LEU A 8 -13.52 72.34 -36.45
CA LEU A 8 -12.85 71.11 -36.20
C LEU A 8 -13.11 70.67 -34.72
N ALA A 9 -13.99 69.69 -34.51
CA ALA A 9 -14.24 69.12 -33.21
C ALA A 9 -13.20 68.06 -32.92
N THR A 10 -12.27 68.32 -32.00
CA THR A 10 -11.30 67.37 -31.48
C THR A 10 -11.93 66.57 -30.40
N SER A 11 -12.29 65.29 -30.68
CA SER A 11 -12.73 64.31 -29.68
C SER A 11 -11.52 63.74 -28.97
N LEU A 12 -11.37 64.07 -27.68
CA LEU A 12 -10.38 63.53 -26.78
C LEU A 12 -10.91 62.18 -26.22
N MET A 13 -10.42 61.05 -26.76
CA MET A 13 -10.70 59.72 -26.20
C MET A 13 -9.89 59.53 -24.92
N LEU A 14 -10.56 59.56 -23.78
CA LEU A 14 -10.01 59.07 -22.53
C LEU A 14 -9.99 57.52 -22.56
N LEU A 15 -8.80 56.94 -22.80
CA LEU A 15 -8.59 55.49 -22.52
C LEU A 15 -8.55 55.32 -20.99
N GLY A 16 -9.65 54.84 -20.43
CA GLY A 16 -9.67 54.34 -19.06
C GLY A 16 -8.89 53.05 -18.97
N CYS A 17 -7.72 53.03 -18.37
CA CYS A 17 -7.03 51.81 -17.94
C CYS A 17 -7.88 51.14 -16.83
N ALA A 18 -8.63 50.10 -17.18
CA ALA A 18 -9.25 49.24 -16.20
C ALA A 18 -8.15 48.39 -15.52
N THR A 19 -7.80 48.72 -14.28
CA THR A 19 -6.93 47.88 -13.47
C THR A 19 -7.70 46.62 -13.09
N THR A 20 -7.41 45.51 -13.77
CA THR A 20 -7.90 44.19 -13.37
C THR A 20 -7.13 43.76 -12.13
N TYR A 21 -7.78 43.77 -10.97
CA TYR A 21 -7.26 43.12 -9.77
C TYR A 21 -7.37 41.62 -10.00
N ALA A 22 -6.23 40.95 -10.17
CA ALA A 22 -6.16 39.49 -10.11
C ALA A 22 -6.37 39.08 -8.65
N ALA A 23 -7.53 38.51 -8.33
CA ALA A 23 -7.76 37.92 -7.03
C ALA A 23 -6.94 36.63 -6.96
N SER A 24 -5.97 36.57 -6.03
CA SER A 24 -5.26 35.33 -5.71
C SER A 24 -6.17 34.50 -4.81
N THR A 25 -6.60 33.34 -5.30
CA THR A 25 -7.40 32.38 -4.54
C THR A 25 -6.54 31.18 -4.17
N VAL A 26 -6.77 30.61 -2.99
CA VAL A 26 -6.22 29.34 -2.55
C VAL A 26 -7.36 28.47 -2.06
N ASP A 27 -7.40 27.24 -2.55
CA ASP A 27 -8.44 26.30 -2.15
C ASP A 27 -7.97 25.47 -0.95
N LEU A 28 -8.77 25.44 0.11
CA LEU A 28 -8.62 24.52 1.24
C LEU A 28 -9.61 23.39 1.08
N THR A 29 -9.12 22.17 0.98
CA THR A 29 -9.95 20.98 0.95
C THR A 29 -9.85 20.24 2.28
N VAL A 30 -10.99 20.02 2.92
CA VAL A 30 -11.10 19.17 4.12
C VAL A 30 -11.80 17.87 3.69
N LYS A 31 -11.12 16.73 3.90
CA LYS A 31 -11.64 15.39 3.58
C LYS A 31 -11.66 14.53 4.83
N GLY A 32 -12.63 13.66 4.92
CA GLY A 32 -12.76 12.67 5.99
C GLY A 32 -13.84 11.68 5.64
N LEU A 33 -13.81 10.52 6.27
CA LEU A 33 -14.82 9.48 6.18
C LEU A 33 -15.36 9.20 7.57
N ILE A 34 -16.67 9.24 7.74
CA ILE A 34 -17.36 8.79 8.95
C ILE A 34 -17.91 7.40 8.64
N VAL A 35 -17.38 6.38 9.31
CA VAL A 35 -17.82 5.00 9.14
C VAL A 35 -18.67 4.59 10.33
N PRO A 36 -19.72 3.75 10.14
CA PRO A 36 -20.59 3.29 11.23
C PRO A 36 -19.87 2.36 12.21
N SER A 37 -18.76 1.74 11.78
CA SER A 37 -17.95 0.83 12.57
C SER A 37 -16.48 1.10 12.29
N ALA A 38 -15.68 1.22 13.34
CA ALA A 38 -14.23 1.29 13.24
C ALA A 38 -13.63 -0.10 13.41
N CYS A 39 -12.59 -0.41 12.64
CA CYS A 39 -11.84 -1.66 12.70
C CYS A 39 -10.41 -1.41 13.11
N THR A 40 -9.90 -2.21 14.03
CA THR A 40 -8.52 -2.13 14.52
C THR A 40 -7.75 -3.39 14.12
N PRO A 41 -6.78 -3.30 13.20
CA PRO A 41 -5.88 -4.41 12.89
C PRO A 41 -4.80 -4.54 13.95
N ASN A 42 -4.38 -5.77 14.21
CA ASN A 42 -3.33 -6.10 15.16
C ASN A 42 -2.49 -7.28 14.65
N LEU A 43 -1.17 -7.20 14.85
CA LEU A 43 -0.24 -8.30 14.57
C LEU A 43 0.35 -8.81 15.89
N SER A 44 0.38 -10.13 16.07
CA SER A 44 1.06 -10.73 17.22
C SER A 44 2.55 -10.37 17.22
N GLY A 45 3.14 -10.22 18.40
CA GLY A 45 4.53 -9.80 18.54
C GLY A 45 4.84 -8.40 17.99
N GLY A 46 3.81 -7.55 17.81
CA GLY A 46 3.97 -6.21 17.19
C GLY A 46 4.37 -6.25 15.73
N GLY A 47 4.19 -7.39 15.04
CA GLY A 47 4.55 -7.55 13.61
C GLY A 47 6.05 -7.63 13.35
N VAL A 48 6.87 -7.90 14.36
CA VAL A 48 8.33 -8.00 14.21
C VAL A 48 8.74 -9.44 13.94
N ILE A 49 9.54 -9.62 12.90
CA ILE A 49 10.21 -10.87 12.56
C ILE A 49 11.71 -10.63 12.60
N ASP A 50 12.38 -11.28 13.53
CA ASP A 50 13.82 -11.20 13.70
C ASP A 50 14.47 -12.51 13.23
N HIS A 51 15.30 -12.44 12.20
CA HIS A 51 16.09 -13.56 11.67
C HIS A 51 17.42 -13.75 12.41
N GLY A 52 17.73 -12.88 13.38
CA GLY A 52 19.03 -12.90 14.07
C GLY A 52 20.20 -12.63 13.13
N LYS A 53 21.34 -13.24 13.43
CA LYS A 53 22.56 -13.11 12.62
C LYS A 53 22.66 -14.23 11.60
N ILE A 54 22.76 -13.85 10.33
CA ILE A 54 22.92 -14.77 9.20
C ILE A 54 24.35 -14.61 8.67
N SER A 55 25.07 -15.72 8.52
CA SER A 55 26.42 -15.68 7.95
C SER A 55 26.36 -15.63 6.42
N ALA A 56 27.11 -14.70 5.81
CA ALA A 56 27.19 -14.61 4.35
C ALA A 56 27.66 -15.92 3.68
N LYS A 57 28.47 -16.73 4.37
CA LYS A 57 28.92 -18.05 3.87
C LYS A 57 27.80 -19.10 3.76
N ASP A 58 26.68 -18.89 4.46
CA ASP A 58 25.54 -19.79 4.44
C ASP A 58 24.55 -19.43 3.32
N LEU A 59 24.80 -18.31 2.60
CA LEU A 59 24.03 -17.85 1.47
C LEU A 59 24.60 -18.42 0.15
N ARG A 60 23.73 -18.62 -0.83
CA ARG A 60 24.10 -19.22 -2.12
C ARG A 60 24.57 -18.15 -3.12
N PRO A 61 25.65 -18.40 -3.86
CA PRO A 61 26.16 -17.43 -4.83
C PRO A 61 25.29 -17.31 -6.09
N ASP A 62 24.69 -18.39 -6.55
CA ASP A 62 24.03 -18.51 -7.84
C ASP A 62 22.49 -18.61 -7.77
N ASN A 63 21.95 -18.83 -6.58
CA ASN A 63 20.51 -18.95 -6.35
C ASN A 63 20.08 -18.17 -5.10
N PRO A 64 18.82 -17.75 -5.01
CA PRO A 64 18.28 -17.19 -3.79
C PRO A 64 18.36 -18.17 -2.61
N THR A 65 18.56 -17.65 -1.43
CA THR A 65 18.59 -18.43 -0.19
C THR A 65 17.35 -18.12 0.65
N HIS A 66 16.51 -19.13 0.88
CA HIS A 66 15.45 -19.04 1.88
C HIS A 66 16.09 -19.02 3.28
N ILE A 67 15.79 -17.96 4.06
CA ILE A 67 16.40 -17.75 5.39
C ILE A 67 15.41 -18.00 6.54
N GLY A 68 14.12 -18.12 6.27
CA GLY A 68 13.14 -18.46 7.30
C GLY A 68 11.70 -18.28 6.86
N SER A 69 10.83 -19.03 7.57
CA SER A 69 9.38 -18.94 7.48
C SER A 69 8.83 -18.72 8.87
N HIS A 70 8.09 -17.64 9.06
CA HIS A 70 7.50 -17.26 10.33
C HIS A 70 5.99 -17.13 10.19
N VAL A 71 5.26 -17.64 11.18
CA VAL A 71 3.81 -17.47 11.25
C VAL A 71 3.51 -16.52 12.39
N ILE A 72 2.83 -15.41 12.06
CA ILE A 72 2.29 -14.46 13.02
C ILE A 72 0.77 -14.42 12.91
N THR A 73 0.09 -14.06 13.98
CA THR A 73 -1.36 -13.89 13.95
C THR A 73 -1.69 -12.46 13.51
N LEU A 74 -2.56 -12.36 12.51
CA LEU A 74 -3.20 -11.10 12.11
C LEU A 74 -4.66 -11.16 12.56
N ALA A 75 -5.05 -10.22 13.40
CA ALA A 75 -6.41 -10.07 13.88
C ALA A 75 -6.97 -8.70 13.51
N VAL A 76 -8.25 -8.63 13.18
CA VAL A 76 -8.98 -7.39 12.99
C VAL A 76 -10.26 -7.45 13.83
N LEU A 77 -10.45 -6.43 14.66
CA LEU A 77 -11.66 -6.28 15.47
C LEU A 77 -12.38 -5.00 15.07
N CYS A 78 -13.66 -5.12 14.75
CA CYS A 78 -14.55 -4.00 14.40
C CYS A 78 -15.60 -3.78 15.48
N ASP A 79 -16.14 -2.56 15.60
CA ASP A 79 -17.20 -2.24 16.57
C ASP A 79 -18.51 -2.97 16.23
N ALA A 80 -18.80 -3.16 14.94
CA ALA A 80 -19.95 -3.89 14.42
C ALA A 80 -19.57 -4.65 13.13
N PRO A 81 -20.37 -5.64 12.69
CA PRO A 81 -20.12 -6.33 11.42
C PRO A 81 -20.08 -5.35 10.24
N ILE A 82 -19.03 -5.39 9.47
CA ILE A 82 -18.81 -4.53 8.29
C ILE A 82 -17.96 -5.28 7.25
N GLN A 83 -18.15 -4.94 5.98
CA GLN A 83 -17.23 -5.39 4.93
C GLN A 83 -15.99 -4.51 4.91
N PHE A 84 -14.83 -5.13 5.00
CA PHE A 84 -13.54 -4.45 4.88
C PHE A 84 -12.53 -5.31 4.13
N ALA A 85 -11.52 -4.65 3.62
CA ALA A 85 -10.32 -5.29 3.12
C ALA A 85 -9.09 -4.78 3.89
N LEU A 86 -8.01 -5.52 3.82
CA LEU A 86 -6.69 -5.08 4.22
C LEU A 86 -5.88 -4.77 2.97
N HIS A 87 -5.34 -3.58 2.88
CA HIS A 87 -4.45 -3.14 1.82
C HIS A 87 -3.02 -3.11 2.34
N SER A 88 -2.12 -3.75 1.63
CA SER A 88 -0.70 -3.75 1.98
C SER A 88 0.08 -2.73 1.17
N ILE A 89 1.00 -2.05 1.82
CA ILE A 89 1.92 -1.10 1.21
C ILE A 89 3.33 -1.56 1.52
N ASP A 90 4.12 -1.88 0.49
CA ASP A 90 5.55 -2.13 0.66
C ASP A 90 6.29 -0.81 0.90
N ASN A 91 6.78 -0.59 2.14
CA ASN A 91 7.55 0.60 2.50
C ASN A 91 8.97 0.58 1.93
N ARG A 92 9.38 -0.52 1.28
CA ARG A 92 10.63 -0.70 0.55
C ARG A 92 10.39 -1.00 -0.92
N ALA A 93 9.30 -0.47 -1.47
CA ALA A 93 8.89 -0.67 -2.86
C ALA A 93 10.06 -0.43 -3.83
N GLY A 94 10.20 -1.33 -4.80
CA GLY A 94 11.30 -1.30 -5.77
C GLY A 94 12.59 -1.97 -5.31
N SER A 95 12.73 -2.37 -4.03
CA SER A 95 13.90 -3.08 -3.52
C SER A 95 13.78 -4.61 -3.56
N SER A 96 12.60 -5.15 -3.86
CA SER A 96 12.43 -6.58 -4.10
C SER A 96 13.03 -7.01 -5.43
N THR A 97 13.59 -8.23 -5.49
CA THR A 97 14.00 -8.88 -6.75
C THR A 97 12.85 -9.61 -7.43
N VAL A 98 11.71 -9.80 -6.74
CA VAL A 98 10.45 -10.36 -7.24
C VAL A 98 9.39 -9.26 -7.24
N ALA A 99 8.81 -8.97 -8.40
CA ALA A 99 7.97 -7.77 -8.58
C ALA A 99 6.69 -7.75 -7.73
N SER A 100 6.13 -8.93 -7.41
CA SER A 100 4.93 -9.07 -6.59
C SER A 100 5.20 -9.05 -5.08
N ASP A 101 6.44 -9.34 -4.67
CA ASP A 101 6.80 -9.54 -3.28
C ASP A 101 7.40 -8.27 -2.66
N TYR A 102 7.47 -8.24 -1.35
CA TYR A 102 7.92 -7.09 -0.57
C TYR A 102 9.44 -7.03 -0.48
N GLY A 103 9.99 -5.83 -0.56
CA GLY A 103 11.44 -5.63 -0.54
C GLY A 103 12.06 -5.71 0.86
N LEU A 104 13.32 -6.17 0.90
CA LEU A 104 14.17 -6.17 2.10
C LEU A 104 15.12 -4.96 2.18
N GLY A 105 14.87 -3.93 1.36
CA GLY A 105 15.74 -2.76 1.25
C GLY A 105 16.83 -2.91 0.19
N LEU A 106 17.52 -1.80 -0.04
CA LEU A 106 18.69 -1.73 -0.91
C LEU A 106 19.95 -1.68 -0.05
N ILE A 107 20.98 -2.45 -0.43
CA ILE A 107 22.32 -2.32 0.13
C ILE A 107 23.23 -1.60 -0.87
N ASN A 108 24.24 -0.89 -0.36
CA ASN A 108 25.16 -0.10 -1.17
C ASN A 108 24.46 0.86 -2.16
N GLY A 109 23.23 1.29 -1.81
CA GLY A 109 22.42 2.23 -2.56
C GLY A 109 21.67 1.67 -3.79
N THR A 110 22.07 0.51 -4.33
CA THR A 110 21.54 -0.01 -5.60
C THR A 110 21.22 -1.50 -5.61
N GLN A 111 21.84 -2.29 -4.74
CA GLN A 111 21.73 -3.75 -4.77
C GLN A 111 20.49 -4.19 -3.97
N LYS A 112 19.62 -4.93 -4.61
CA LYS A 112 18.40 -5.48 -4.01
C LYS A 112 18.75 -6.68 -3.15
N LEU A 113 18.62 -6.56 -1.81
CA LEU A 113 19.03 -7.59 -0.87
C LEU A 113 18.22 -8.88 -0.97
N GLY A 114 16.93 -8.77 -1.30
CA GLY A 114 16.04 -9.91 -1.39
C GLY A 114 14.59 -9.49 -1.27
N TRP A 115 13.75 -10.41 -0.80
CA TRP A 115 12.31 -10.19 -0.66
C TRP A 115 11.70 -11.01 0.46
N TYR A 116 10.48 -10.67 0.84
CA TYR A 116 9.62 -11.53 1.62
C TYR A 116 8.23 -11.61 1.01
N GLN A 117 7.60 -12.77 1.16
CA GLN A 117 6.26 -13.07 0.68
C GLN A 117 5.30 -13.20 1.85
N LEU A 118 4.11 -12.67 1.71
CA LEU A 118 3.02 -12.80 2.66
C LEU A 118 1.97 -13.81 2.15
N THR A 119 1.47 -14.65 3.05
CA THR A 119 0.40 -15.61 2.72
C THR A 119 -0.61 -15.67 3.87
N LEU A 120 -1.89 -15.43 3.57
CA LEU A 120 -2.96 -15.62 4.54
C LEU A 120 -3.35 -17.10 4.59
N ARG A 121 -3.49 -17.63 5.80
CA ARG A 121 -3.81 -19.03 6.03
C ARG A 121 -4.88 -19.15 7.12
N ASN A 122 -5.76 -20.13 6.93
CA ASN A 122 -6.74 -20.53 7.93
C ASN A 122 -7.55 -19.36 8.52
N PRO A 123 -8.13 -18.44 7.72
CA PRO A 123 -8.89 -17.35 8.28
C PRO A 123 -10.18 -17.85 8.93
N VAL A 124 -10.47 -17.28 10.10
CA VAL A 124 -11.71 -17.48 10.85
C VAL A 124 -12.31 -16.12 11.11
N ALA A 125 -13.58 -15.94 10.80
CA ALA A 125 -14.30 -14.71 11.11
C ALA A 125 -15.60 -15.02 11.84
N ASP A 126 -15.86 -14.33 12.96
CA ASP A 126 -17.01 -14.53 13.85
C ASP A 126 -17.21 -16.01 14.24
N GLY A 127 -16.08 -16.74 14.43
CA GLY A 127 -16.08 -18.17 14.77
C GLY A 127 -16.32 -19.13 13.61
N VAL A 128 -16.43 -18.62 12.36
CA VAL A 128 -16.68 -19.42 11.15
C VAL A 128 -15.41 -19.46 10.29
N ALA A 129 -15.07 -20.65 9.77
CA ALA A 129 -13.96 -20.79 8.83
C ALA A 129 -14.28 -20.08 7.52
N MET A 130 -13.33 -19.31 7.01
CA MET A 130 -13.45 -18.51 5.79
C MET A 130 -12.35 -18.88 4.79
N GLN A 131 -12.45 -18.35 3.58
CA GLN A 131 -11.36 -18.36 2.61
C GLN A 131 -10.81 -16.96 2.38
N PRO A 132 -9.50 -16.80 2.11
CA PRO A 132 -8.94 -15.53 1.71
C PRO A 132 -9.29 -15.24 0.25
N ILE A 133 -9.60 -13.98 -0.04
CA ILE A 133 -9.86 -13.45 -1.38
C ILE A 133 -9.04 -12.20 -1.61
N ALA A 134 -8.70 -11.92 -2.86
CA ALA A 134 -7.95 -10.74 -3.25
C ALA A 134 -8.67 -9.90 -4.30
N SER A 135 -8.32 -8.62 -4.35
CA SER A 135 -8.72 -7.68 -5.39
C SER A 135 -7.52 -6.86 -5.84
N GLY A 136 -7.27 -6.82 -7.15
CA GLY A 136 -6.24 -5.99 -7.78
C GLY A 136 -6.76 -4.65 -8.33
N ASP A 137 -8.06 -4.38 -8.18
CA ASP A 137 -8.74 -3.21 -8.75
C ASP A 137 -9.43 -2.33 -7.69
N GLY A 138 -8.92 -2.39 -6.45
CA GLY A 138 -9.40 -1.55 -5.35
C GLY A 138 -10.74 -1.99 -4.76
N GLY A 139 -11.07 -3.28 -4.86
CA GLY A 139 -12.28 -3.86 -4.28
C GLY A 139 -13.47 -3.97 -5.24
N ASN A 140 -13.29 -3.71 -6.54
CA ASN A 140 -14.39 -3.84 -7.51
C ASN A 140 -14.65 -5.29 -7.92
N THR A 141 -13.58 -6.09 -8.04
CA THR A 141 -13.70 -7.53 -8.35
C THR A 141 -12.84 -8.35 -7.39
N TRP A 142 -13.33 -9.56 -7.06
CA TRP A 142 -12.70 -10.44 -6.08
C TRP A 142 -12.51 -11.84 -6.64
N TYR A 143 -11.45 -12.50 -6.19
CA TYR A 143 -11.12 -13.89 -6.57
C TYR A 143 -10.41 -14.61 -5.41
N SER A 144 -10.50 -15.94 -5.37
CA SER A 144 -9.82 -16.73 -4.36
C SER A 144 -8.31 -16.62 -4.51
N GLU A 145 -7.64 -16.08 -3.51
CA GLU A 145 -6.18 -15.93 -3.44
C GLU A 145 -5.72 -15.86 -1.99
N LYS A 146 -4.65 -16.56 -1.69
CA LYS A 146 -4.00 -16.55 -0.37
C LYS A 146 -2.68 -15.80 -0.34
N PHE A 147 -2.01 -15.68 -1.48
CA PHE A 147 -0.78 -14.90 -1.59
C PHE A 147 -1.13 -13.42 -1.59
N TRP A 148 -0.48 -12.69 -0.72
CA TRP A 148 -0.72 -11.26 -0.60
C TRP A 148 0.40 -10.50 -1.30
N ASP A 149 0.25 -10.27 -2.58
CA ASP A 149 1.18 -9.44 -3.36
C ASP A 149 1.09 -7.98 -2.90
N ALA A 150 2.21 -7.28 -2.99
CA ALA A 150 2.29 -5.87 -2.58
C ALA A 150 1.28 -5.01 -3.36
N GLY A 151 0.42 -4.31 -2.62
CA GLY A 151 -0.63 -3.45 -3.18
C GLY A 151 -1.98 -4.13 -3.40
N LEU A 152 -2.11 -5.45 -3.24
CA LEU A 152 -3.42 -6.10 -3.29
C LEU A 152 -4.28 -5.76 -2.08
N TYR A 153 -5.59 -5.72 -2.30
CA TYR A 153 -6.59 -5.77 -1.24
C TYR A 153 -6.87 -7.22 -0.91
N MET A 154 -6.79 -7.59 0.36
CA MET A 154 -7.15 -8.91 0.86
C MET A 154 -8.35 -8.80 1.78
N ALA A 155 -9.30 -9.72 1.62
CA ALA A 155 -10.46 -9.85 2.47
C ALA A 155 -10.73 -11.34 2.77
N VAL A 156 -11.78 -11.61 3.53
CA VAL A 156 -12.27 -12.96 3.75
C VAL A 156 -13.66 -13.12 3.18
N ALA A 157 -13.94 -14.32 2.69
CA ALA A 157 -15.23 -14.70 2.10
C ALA A 157 -15.70 -16.05 2.63
N ALA A 158 -17.00 -16.33 2.43
CA ALA A 158 -17.55 -17.66 2.70
C ALA A 158 -16.85 -18.71 1.81
N LEU A 159 -16.73 -19.94 2.28
CA LEU A 159 -15.98 -21.00 1.58
C LEU A 159 -16.58 -21.37 0.21
N ASP A 160 -17.84 -21.08 0.00
CA ASP A 160 -18.60 -21.38 -1.23
C ASP A 160 -18.73 -20.19 -2.19
N ASP A 161 -18.32 -18.98 -1.77
CA ASP A 161 -18.38 -17.76 -2.61
C ASP A 161 -17.14 -16.90 -2.42
N ALA A 162 -16.26 -16.86 -3.42
CA ALA A 162 -15.04 -16.05 -3.43
C ALA A 162 -15.24 -14.68 -4.14
N THR A 163 -16.45 -14.35 -4.54
CA THR A 163 -16.72 -13.18 -5.41
C THR A 163 -17.03 -11.91 -4.63
N GLN A 164 -17.22 -12.00 -3.32
CA GLN A 164 -17.51 -10.84 -2.48
C GLN A 164 -16.98 -11.02 -1.05
N PRO A 165 -16.51 -9.93 -0.41
CA PRO A 165 -16.11 -9.94 0.98
C PRO A 165 -17.29 -10.23 1.91
N ALA A 166 -17.04 -11.01 2.96
CA ALA A 166 -17.99 -11.21 4.04
C ALA A 166 -18.09 -9.97 4.94
N SER A 167 -19.29 -9.69 5.47
CA SER A 167 -19.47 -8.72 6.55
C SER A 167 -19.14 -9.40 7.86
N VAL A 168 -18.10 -8.96 8.57
CA VAL A 168 -17.58 -9.61 9.77
C VAL A 168 -17.25 -8.58 10.86
N LYS A 169 -17.36 -8.99 12.11
CA LYS A 169 -16.99 -8.18 13.26
C LYS A 169 -15.58 -8.50 13.74
N GLU A 170 -15.22 -9.77 13.77
CA GLU A 170 -13.91 -10.24 14.20
C GLU A 170 -13.32 -11.15 13.13
N MET A 171 -12.08 -10.92 12.76
CA MET A 171 -11.31 -11.78 11.86
C MET A 171 -9.97 -12.12 12.51
N VAL A 172 -9.61 -13.39 12.48
CA VAL A 172 -8.28 -13.88 12.87
C VAL A 172 -7.75 -14.79 11.78
N THR A 173 -6.50 -14.59 11.39
CA THR A 173 -5.82 -15.39 10.36
C THR A 173 -4.35 -15.58 10.71
N GLU A 174 -3.77 -16.67 10.24
CA GLU A 174 -2.32 -16.83 10.22
C GLU A 174 -1.74 -16.04 9.04
N LEU A 175 -0.78 -15.20 9.31
CA LEU A 175 0.05 -14.55 8.30
C LEU A 175 1.40 -15.24 8.25
N LEU A 176 1.61 -16.08 7.23
CA LEU A 176 2.89 -16.70 6.95
C LEU A 176 3.78 -15.70 6.21
N VAL A 177 4.97 -15.46 6.75
CA VAL A 177 6.00 -14.60 6.15
C VAL A 177 7.19 -15.48 5.78
N VAL A 178 7.50 -15.53 4.48
CA VAL A 178 8.61 -16.32 3.94
C VAL A 178 9.68 -15.36 3.43
N THR A 179 10.89 -15.42 3.97
CA THR A 179 11.95 -14.48 3.65
C THR A 179 13.09 -15.15 2.88
N SER A 180 13.55 -14.50 1.81
CA SER A 180 14.63 -14.97 0.96
C SER A 180 15.62 -13.86 0.63
N ILE A 181 16.91 -14.19 0.71
CA ILE A 181 18.01 -13.33 0.25
C ILE A 181 18.28 -13.64 -1.23
N ALA A 182 18.56 -12.61 -2.01
CA ALA A 182 18.96 -12.74 -3.41
C ALA A 182 20.28 -13.52 -3.53
N ARG A 183 20.62 -13.95 -4.74
CA ARG A 183 21.91 -14.59 -5.03
C ARG A 183 23.06 -13.67 -4.66
N THR A 184 24.10 -14.20 -3.99
CA THR A 184 25.14 -13.36 -3.41
C THR A 184 26.20 -12.89 -4.41
N ASP A 185 26.26 -13.47 -5.62
CA ASP A 185 27.14 -12.99 -6.69
C ASP A 185 26.74 -11.57 -7.20
N SER A 186 25.53 -11.12 -6.87
CA SER A 186 25.03 -9.77 -7.18
C SER A 186 25.07 -8.80 -5.97
N LEU A 187 25.57 -9.26 -4.83
CA LEU A 187 25.59 -8.52 -3.56
C LEU A 187 27.00 -8.32 -3.04
N ASP A 188 27.33 -7.12 -2.61
CA ASP A 188 28.56 -6.88 -1.84
C ASP A 188 28.26 -7.05 -0.34
N LEU A 189 28.64 -8.20 0.19
CA LEU A 189 28.47 -8.59 1.59
C LEU A 189 29.80 -8.54 2.38
N SER A 190 30.74 -7.74 1.92
CA SER A 190 32.05 -7.57 2.60
C SER A 190 31.93 -6.88 3.96
N ASN A 191 30.84 -6.14 4.17
CA ASN A 191 30.50 -5.51 5.44
C ASN A 191 29.19 -6.05 5.99
N GLU A 192 28.88 -5.73 7.25
CA GLU A 192 27.56 -6.04 7.85
C GLU A 192 26.44 -5.34 7.08
N VAL A 193 25.39 -6.10 6.78
CA VAL A 193 24.22 -5.63 6.04
C VAL A 193 22.96 -5.85 6.89
N THR A 194 22.12 -4.85 6.99
CA THR A 194 20.85 -4.92 7.72
C THR A 194 19.73 -5.40 6.82
N LEU A 195 18.92 -6.36 7.29
CA LEU A 195 17.61 -6.67 6.72
C LEU A 195 16.63 -5.56 7.11
N ASP A 196 16.07 -4.84 6.13
CA ASP A 196 15.21 -3.68 6.35
C ASP A 196 13.88 -3.82 5.59
N GLY A 197 13.21 -4.96 5.77
CA GLY A 197 11.86 -5.17 5.23
C GLY A 197 10.82 -4.46 6.08
N SER A 198 9.83 -3.83 5.42
CA SER A 198 8.75 -3.15 6.12
C SER A 198 7.50 -3.05 5.23
N ALA A 199 6.33 -3.38 5.78
CA ALA A 199 5.05 -3.17 5.14
C ALA A 199 4.06 -2.51 6.10
N THR A 200 3.16 -1.71 5.55
CA THR A 200 2.01 -1.15 6.26
C THR A 200 0.75 -1.89 5.84
N LEU A 201 -0.07 -2.31 6.80
CA LEU A 201 -1.37 -2.92 6.57
C LEU A 201 -2.46 -1.92 6.95
N GLU A 202 -3.25 -1.51 5.98
CA GLU A 202 -4.34 -0.54 6.17
C GLU A 202 -5.70 -1.21 6.04
N VAL A 203 -6.65 -0.85 6.91
CA VAL A 203 -8.05 -1.23 6.74
C VAL A 203 -8.70 -0.32 5.70
N LYS A 204 -9.35 -0.92 4.71
CA LYS A 204 -10.19 -0.26 3.70
C LYS A 204 -11.63 -0.71 3.88
N TYR A 205 -12.52 0.22 4.16
CA TYR A 205 -13.96 -0.04 4.22
C TYR A 205 -14.54 -0.13 2.81
N LEU A 206 -15.43 -1.11 2.58
CA LEU A 206 -15.99 -1.43 1.27
C LEU A 206 -17.46 -1.03 1.17
#